data_ecb9cfd30b6fbda511d34e395e902bd5
#
_entry.id   ecb9cfd30b6fbda511d34e395e902bd5
#
_cell.length_a   1.000
_cell.length_b   1.000
_cell.length_c   1.000
_cell.angle_alpha   90.00
_cell.angle_beta   90.00
_cell.angle_gamma   90.00
#
_symmetry.space_group_name_H-M   'P 1'
#
loop_
_entity.id
_entity.type
_entity.pdbx_description
1 polymer ?
#
loop_
_entity_poly.entity_id
_entity_poly.type
_entity_poly.pdbx_seq_one_letter_code
_entity_poly.pdbx_strand_id
1 'polypeptide(L)'
;MGQERISLTEQELRRYKVISHWMESSITGVEAAAKLGLSYRQVLRLKKKISKEGATGVIHKNRGRKPAHALPDSLKTTIREHMTGDKYHNCNDHHLSELLAEHEKIQVSPSTIRRIRIKAALPPKKKRRPPKSHRSRKRRAQEGELVQLDGSPHHWLEDRAEPFSLLAAIDDATGKIVTAVFRPQEDTEGYFQLTEQMARSAGIPMAVYTDRHMIFRSPKDKLTIEQELAGESVPLSQYGQALKELGIEHILAFTPQAKGRVERLFQTLQDRWVIELRLMGVATLEEANKCLPKLIEKHNRMFAVAPSDKRKCIHPP
;
A
#
# COMPACT_ATOMS: atom_id res chain seq x y z
N MET A 1 43.97 29.16 29.33
CA MET A 1 42.86 28.29 29.76
C MET A 1 41.72 28.50 28.79
N GLY A 2 41.40 27.50 27.93
CA GLY A 2 40.32 27.60 26.97
C GLY A 2 38.97 27.59 27.68
N GLN A 3 38.17 28.63 27.45
CA GLN A 3 36.77 28.65 27.91
C GLN A 3 35.98 27.55 27.21
N GLU A 4 35.60 26.51 27.97
CA GLU A 4 34.69 25.47 27.51
C GLU A 4 33.30 26.07 27.26
N ARG A 5 32.88 26.16 25.98
CA ARG A 5 31.55 26.66 25.61
C ARG A 5 30.52 25.53 25.82
N ILE A 6 29.65 25.72 26.78
CA ILE A 6 28.54 24.80 27.06
C ILE A 6 27.29 25.25 26.26
N SER A 7 26.79 24.42 25.36
CA SER A 7 25.56 24.67 24.62
C SER A 7 24.36 24.08 25.41
N LEU A 8 23.48 24.95 25.89
CA LEU A 8 22.26 24.61 26.60
C LEU A 8 21.03 24.89 25.72
N THR A 9 20.02 24.02 25.79
CA THR A 9 18.70 24.32 25.23
C THR A 9 18.01 25.38 26.10
N GLU A 10 16.98 26.02 25.56
CA GLU A 10 16.20 27.03 26.29
C GLU A 10 15.61 26.47 27.61
N GLN A 11 15.12 25.23 27.59
CA GLN A 11 14.63 24.56 28.80
C GLN A 11 15.74 24.25 29.82
N GLU A 12 16.92 23.83 29.34
CA GLU A 12 18.08 23.57 30.20
C GLU A 12 18.60 24.88 30.83
N LEU A 13 18.66 25.95 30.05
CA LEU A 13 19.01 27.26 30.54
C LEU A 13 18.02 27.78 31.60
N ARG A 14 16.72 27.62 31.35
CA ARG A 14 15.67 27.95 32.34
C ARG A 14 15.85 27.16 33.64
N ARG A 15 16.10 25.84 33.53
CA ARG A 15 16.37 24.99 34.71
C ARG A 15 17.60 25.49 35.49
N TYR A 16 18.67 25.78 34.78
CA TYR A 16 19.89 26.28 35.40
C TYR A 16 19.63 27.57 36.16
N LYS A 17 19.05 28.59 35.51
CA LYS A 17 18.73 29.88 36.12
C LYS A 17 17.85 29.73 37.38
N VAL A 18 16.78 28.99 37.32
CA VAL A 18 15.87 28.80 38.46
C VAL A 18 16.58 28.12 39.63
N ILE A 19 17.39 27.10 39.38
CA ILE A 19 18.13 26.41 40.43
C ILE A 19 19.25 27.31 41.00
N SER A 20 19.93 28.10 40.17
CA SER A 20 20.92 29.06 40.66
C SER A 20 20.32 30.07 41.61
N HIS A 21 19.17 30.66 41.29
CA HIS A 21 18.45 31.57 42.21
C HIS A 21 18.05 30.87 43.53
N TRP A 22 17.74 29.57 43.49
CA TRP A 22 17.52 28.83 44.73
C TRP A 22 18.82 28.59 45.51
N MET A 23 19.94 28.35 44.83
CA MET A 23 21.25 28.19 45.48
C MET A 23 21.74 29.48 46.12
N GLU A 24 21.41 30.61 45.54
CA GLU A 24 21.69 31.97 46.02
C GLU A 24 20.66 32.45 47.08
N SER A 25 19.76 31.55 47.51
CA SER A 25 18.71 31.86 48.51
C SER A 25 17.69 32.92 48.07
N SER A 26 17.66 33.31 46.79
CA SER A 26 16.70 34.29 46.25
C SER A 26 15.26 33.72 46.12
N ILE A 27 15.10 32.40 46.06
CA ILE A 27 13.82 31.71 46.07
C ILE A 27 13.90 30.43 46.91
N THR A 28 12.76 29.92 47.35
CA THR A 28 12.66 28.65 48.06
C THR A 28 12.67 27.45 47.11
N GLY A 29 12.97 26.28 47.64
CA GLY A 29 12.93 25.05 46.82
C GLY A 29 11.51 24.67 46.35
N VAL A 30 10.47 25.11 47.09
CA VAL A 30 9.06 24.92 46.72
C VAL A 30 8.70 25.83 45.55
N GLU A 31 9.14 27.10 45.59
CA GLU A 31 8.96 28.04 44.48
C GLU A 31 9.71 27.61 43.23
N ALA A 32 10.95 27.09 43.38
CA ALA A 32 11.70 26.53 42.27
C ALA A 32 10.99 25.34 41.62
N ALA A 33 10.37 24.46 42.43
CA ALA A 33 9.56 23.35 41.96
C ALA A 33 8.33 23.83 41.16
N ALA A 34 7.61 24.82 41.71
CA ALA A 34 6.45 25.44 41.05
C ALA A 34 6.85 26.09 39.69
N LYS A 35 7.92 26.92 39.70
CA LYS A 35 8.42 27.59 38.48
C LYS A 35 8.86 26.64 37.37
N LEU A 36 9.37 25.47 37.73
CA LEU A 36 9.83 24.45 36.77
C LEU A 36 8.76 23.41 36.42
N GLY A 37 7.64 23.37 37.12
CA GLY A 37 6.62 22.32 36.97
C GLY A 37 7.15 20.93 37.34
N LEU A 38 8.05 20.86 38.34
CA LEU A 38 8.70 19.61 38.76
C LEU A 38 8.37 19.34 40.25
N SER A 39 8.45 18.05 40.64
CA SER A 39 8.34 17.73 42.06
C SER A 39 9.56 18.26 42.85
N TYR A 40 9.34 18.62 44.12
CA TYR A 40 10.40 19.06 45.03
C TYR A 40 11.61 18.09 45.05
N ARG A 41 11.35 16.80 45.02
CA ARG A 41 12.40 15.77 44.99
C ARG A 41 13.24 15.83 43.69
N GLN A 42 12.61 16.16 42.53
CA GLN A 42 13.33 16.35 41.30
C GLN A 42 14.19 17.60 41.32
N VAL A 43 13.70 18.69 41.88
CA VAL A 43 14.44 19.94 42.02
C VAL A 43 15.63 19.79 42.99
N LEU A 44 15.48 19.06 44.09
CA LEU A 44 16.60 18.68 44.98
C LEU A 44 17.70 17.88 44.22
N ARG A 45 17.31 16.93 43.38
CA ARG A 45 18.27 16.18 42.56
C ARG A 45 19.00 17.08 41.56
N LEU A 46 18.28 18.04 40.95
CA LEU A 46 18.87 19.02 40.04
C LEU A 46 19.86 19.95 40.79
N LYS A 47 19.49 20.46 41.98
CA LYS A 47 20.37 21.27 42.82
C LYS A 47 21.67 20.52 43.11
N LYS A 48 21.57 19.27 43.60
CA LYS A 48 22.74 18.42 43.87
C LYS A 48 23.65 18.22 42.66
N LYS A 49 23.05 18.05 41.44
CA LYS A 49 23.81 17.91 40.21
C LYS A 49 24.53 19.19 39.80
N ILE A 50 23.82 20.33 39.87
CA ILE A 50 24.38 21.65 39.53
C ILE A 50 25.48 22.01 40.49
N SER A 51 25.34 21.76 41.79
CA SER A 51 26.39 21.96 42.78
C SER A 51 27.65 21.16 42.51
N LYS A 52 27.50 19.93 41.90
CA LYS A 52 28.63 19.04 41.61
C LYS A 52 29.23 19.27 40.22
N GLU A 53 28.41 19.51 39.22
CA GLU A 53 28.77 19.50 37.79
C GLU A 53 28.64 20.91 37.14
N GLY A 54 28.27 21.92 37.89
CA GLY A 54 28.02 23.27 37.35
C GLY A 54 26.87 23.29 36.35
N ALA A 55 26.95 24.12 35.33
CA ALA A 55 25.93 24.25 34.31
C ALA A 55 25.68 22.98 33.50
N THR A 56 26.65 22.05 33.43
CA THR A 56 26.46 20.77 32.74
C THR A 56 25.48 19.82 33.48
N GLY A 57 25.26 20.04 34.78
CA GLY A 57 24.33 19.26 35.62
C GLY A 57 22.87 19.31 35.17
N VAL A 58 22.47 20.30 34.36
CA VAL A 58 21.11 20.36 33.80
C VAL A 58 20.95 19.53 32.53
N ILE A 59 22.05 19.14 31.90
CA ILE A 59 22.03 18.36 30.66
C ILE A 59 21.63 16.93 30.98
N HIS A 60 20.64 16.44 30.22
CA HIS A 60 20.24 15.03 30.40
C HIS A 60 21.32 14.10 29.89
N LYS A 61 21.74 13.10 30.69
CA LYS A 61 22.82 12.16 30.36
C LYS A 61 22.60 11.37 29.04
N ASN A 62 21.34 11.25 28.59
CA ASN A 62 21.02 10.61 27.32
C ASN A 62 20.98 11.59 26.14
N ARG A 63 21.31 12.88 26.34
CA ARG A 63 21.40 13.84 25.25
C ARG A 63 22.52 13.43 24.27
N GLY A 64 22.16 13.25 22.99
CA GLY A 64 23.11 12.79 21.97
C GLY A 64 23.47 11.31 22.00
N ARG A 65 22.97 10.53 22.97
CA ARG A 65 23.23 9.09 23.01
C ARG A 65 22.40 8.37 21.96
N LYS A 66 23.06 7.65 21.06
CA LYS A 66 22.38 6.76 20.11
C LYS A 66 21.79 5.57 20.88
N PRO A 67 20.50 5.20 20.67
CA PRO A 67 19.93 4.00 21.26
C PRO A 67 20.73 2.75 20.85
N ALA A 68 20.80 1.73 21.70
CA ALA A 68 21.54 0.50 21.42
C ALA A 68 21.04 -0.23 20.15
N HIS A 69 19.74 -0.10 19.86
CA HIS A 69 19.09 -0.67 18.66
C HIS A 69 19.07 0.27 17.45
N ALA A 70 19.82 1.39 17.49
CA ALA A 70 19.91 2.29 16.34
C ALA A 70 20.67 1.62 15.20
N LEU A 71 20.09 1.69 14.00
CA LEU A 71 20.75 1.17 12.80
C LEU A 71 22.11 1.86 12.58
N PRO A 72 23.13 1.09 12.18
CA PRO A 72 24.44 1.65 11.77
C PRO A 72 24.28 2.69 10.68
N ASP A 73 25.11 3.71 10.69
CA ASP A 73 25.02 4.78 9.69
C ASP A 73 25.44 4.26 8.29
N SER A 74 26.34 3.27 8.20
CA SER A 74 26.66 2.56 6.95
C SER A 74 25.40 1.95 6.33
N LEU A 75 24.62 1.19 7.11
CA LEU A 75 23.39 0.57 6.60
C LEU A 75 22.34 1.61 6.15
N LYS A 76 22.24 2.75 6.83
CA LYS A 76 21.38 3.86 6.38
C LYS A 76 21.84 4.45 5.05
N THR A 77 23.15 4.53 4.81
CA THR A 77 23.71 4.97 3.53
C THR A 77 23.38 3.98 2.43
N THR A 78 23.60 2.69 2.64
CA THR A 78 23.22 1.63 1.68
C THR A 78 21.73 1.67 1.34
N ILE A 79 20.84 1.81 2.34
CA ILE A 79 19.39 1.93 2.09
C ILE A 79 19.09 3.19 1.25
N ARG A 80 19.76 4.30 1.50
CA ARG A 80 19.58 5.53 0.72
C ARG A 80 20.03 5.35 -0.74
N GLU A 81 21.15 4.66 -0.97
CA GLU A 81 21.64 4.31 -2.30
C GLU A 81 20.63 3.46 -3.06
N HIS A 82 20.03 2.45 -2.41
CA HIS A 82 18.95 1.68 -2.99
C HIS A 82 17.70 2.51 -3.30
N MET A 83 17.37 3.53 -2.50
CA MET A 83 16.25 4.44 -2.78
C MET A 83 16.45 5.31 -4.01
N THR A 84 17.70 5.68 -4.31
CA THR A 84 18.05 6.58 -5.41
C THR A 84 18.54 5.86 -6.66
N GLY A 85 18.89 4.59 -6.53
CA GLY A 85 19.37 3.77 -7.65
C GLY A 85 18.23 3.28 -8.54
N ASP A 86 18.54 3.00 -9.80
CA ASP A 86 17.59 2.59 -10.84
C ASP A 86 16.84 1.29 -10.50
N LYS A 87 17.52 0.36 -9.82
CA LYS A 87 16.96 -0.94 -9.45
C LYS A 87 15.63 -0.84 -8.69
N TYR A 88 15.56 0.06 -7.69
CA TYR A 88 14.39 0.28 -6.84
C TYR A 88 13.74 1.64 -7.04
N HIS A 89 14.02 2.27 -8.19
CA HIS A 89 13.44 3.56 -8.52
C HIS A 89 11.90 3.54 -8.36
N ASN A 90 11.37 4.62 -7.85
CA ASN A 90 9.92 4.82 -7.70
C ASN A 90 9.21 3.76 -6.83
N CYS A 91 9.92 3.16 -5.84
CA CYS A 91 9.36 2.23 -4.88
C CYS A 91 8.72 2.96 -3.69
N ASN A 92 7.58 2.48 -3.19
CA ASN A 92 7.04 2.99 -1.93
C ASN A 92 7.76 2.36 -0.73
N ASP A 93 7.67 3.01 0.45
CA ASP A 93 8.42 2.61 1.66
C ASP A 93 8.11 1.17 2.12
N HIS A 94 6.88 0.68 1.92
CA HIS A 94 6.48 -0.70 2.28
C HIS A 94 7.08 -1.70 1.30
N HIS A 95 6.89 -1.47 0.00
CA HIS A 95 7.40 -2.37 -1.03
C HIS A 95 8.93 -2.42 -1.01
N LEU A 96 9.59 -1.29 -0.79
CA LEU A 96 11.05 -1.26 -0.65
C LEU A 96 11.53 -2.09 0.57
N SER A 97 10.82 -2.03 1.69
CA SER A 97 11.15 -2.86 2.87
C SER A 97 11.12 -4.36 2.55
N GLU A 98 10.13 -4.78 1.78
CA GLU A 98 9.96 -6.17 1.36
C GLU A 98 11.04 -6.59 0.35
N LEU A 99 11.29 -5.76 -0.66
CA LEU A 99 12.30 -6.04 -1.68
C LEU A 99 13.72 -6.06 -1.13
N LEU A 100 14.05 -5.17 -0.18
CA LEU A 100 15.34 -5.19 0.50
C LEU A 100 15.52 -6.46 1.33
N ALA A 101 14.46 -6.94 1.98
CA ALA A 101 14.51 -8.19 2.72
C ALA A 101 14.68 -9.41 1.79
N GLU A 102 13.98 -9.41 0.65
CA GLU A 102 13.98 -10.49 -0.34
C GLU A 102 15.32 -10.58 -1.10
N HIS A 103 15.79 -9.47 -1.64
CA HIS A 103 16.92 -9.44 -2.57
C HIS A 103 18.26 -9.08 -1.91
N GLU A 104 18.25 -8.18 -0.92
CA GLU A 104 19.47 -7.66 -0.31
C GLU A 104 19.74 -8.20 1.11
N LYS A 105 18.81 -9.03 1.64
CA LYS A 105 18.89 -9.57 3.01
C LYS A 105 18.89 -8.48 4.10
N ILE A 106 18.42 -7.28 3.79
CA ILE A 106 18.31 -6.13 4.68
C ILE A 106 16.91 -6.11 5.29
N GLN A 107 16.79 -6.47 6.57
CA GLN A 107 15.51 -6.45 7.28
C GLN A 107 15.32 -5.14 8.02
N VAL A 108 14.46 -4.27 7.49
CA VAL A 108 14.13 -2.97 8.08
C VAL A 108 12.64 -2.69 7.94
N SER A 109 12.04 -2.05 8.94
CA SER A 109 10.62 -1.71 8.86
C SER A 109 10.34 -0.57 7.87
N PRO A 110 9.14 -0.51 7.26
CA PRO A 110 8.73 0.61 6.39
C PRO A 110 8.84 1.97 7.08
N SER A 111 8.59 2.04 8.38
CA SER A 111 8.73 3.26 9.18
C SER A 111 10.17 3.73 9.30
N THR A 112 11.12 2.81 9.32
CA THR A 112 12.55 3.12 9.31
C THR A 112 12.98 3.66 7.95
N ILE A 113 12.57 3.03 6.86
CA ILE A 113 12.78 3.49 5.49
C ILE A 113 12.23 4.91 5.33
N ARG A 114 11.00 5.15 5.77
CA ARG A 114 10.40 6.49 5.75
C ARG A 114 11.23 7.53 6.49
N ARG A 115 11.77 7.19 7.67
CA ARG A 115 12.64 8.12 8.44
C ARG A 115 13.93 8.44 7.70
N ILE A 116 14.56 7.43 7.07
CA ILE A 116 15.76 7.63 6.25
C ILE A 116 15.44 8.53 5.06
N ARG A 117 14.33 8.27 4.36
CA ARG A 117 13.85 9.06 3.21
C ARG A 117 13.63 10.53 3.59
N ILE A 118 12.93 10.80 4.69
CA ILE A 118 12.68 12.17 5.17
C ILE A 118 14.00 12.87 5.53
N LYS A 119 14.91 12.16 6.24
CA LYS A 119 16.22 12.72 6.60
C LYS A 119 17.08 13.02 5.37
N ALA A 120 16.92 12.27 4.30
CA ALA A 120 17.60 12.48 3.02
C ALA A 120 16.90 13.51 2.12
N ALA A 121 15.80 14.15 2.58
CA ALA A 121 14.97 15.07 1.81
C ALA A 121 14.42 14.48 0.49
N LEU A 122 14.29 13.15 0.42
CA LEU A 122 13.73 12.47 -0.75
C LEU A 122 12.19 12.53 -0.73
N PRO A 123 11.53 12.81 -1.86
CA PRO A 123 10.07 12.87 -1.94
C PRO A 123 9.44 11.48 -1.77
N PRO A 124 8.22 11.39 -1.23
CA PRO A 124 7.47 10.15 -1.25
C PRO A 124 6.94 9.85 -2.66
N LYS A 125 6.82 8.57 -3.04
CA LYS A 125 6.21 8.17 -4.33
C LYS A 125 4.83 8.78 -4.55
N LYS A 126 3.99 8.82 -3.51
CA LYS A 126 2.66 9.44 -3.54
C LYS A 126 2.49 10.38 -2.36
N LYS A 127 1.98 11.59 -2.60
CA LYS A 127 1.58 12.51 -1.52
C LYS A 127 0.37 11.92 -0.80
N ARG A 128 0.41 11.89 0.53
CA ARG A 128 -0.73 11.45 1.35
C ARG A 128 -1.88 12.45 1.20
N ARG A 129 -3.02 11.95 0.75
CA ARG A 129 -4.28 12.72 0.75
C ARG A 129 -5.04 12.41 2.03
N PRO A 130 -5.82 13.37 2.57
CA PRO A 130 -6.71 13.08 3.68
C PRO A 130 -7.71 12.00 3.28
N PRO A 131 -8.11 11.13 4.22
CA PRO A 131 -9.08 10.08 3.93
C PRO A 131 -10.42 10.73 3.54
N LYS A 132 -10.98 10.30 2.41
CA LYS A 132 -12.35 10.64 2.04
C LYS A 132 -13.28 9.64 2.71
N SER A 133 -14.38 10.12 3.29
CA SER A 133 -15.44 9.24 3.80
C SER A 133 -16.11 8.54 2.63
N HIS A 134 -15.95 7.23 2.56
CA HIS A 134 -16.62 6.39 1.58
C HIS A 134 -17.39 5.30 2.29
N ARG A 135 -18.64 5.06 1.91
CA ARG A 135 -19.37 3.87 2.33
C ARG A 135 -18.76 2.68 1.59
N SER A 136 -18.06 1.82 2.29
CA SER A 136 -17.54 0.58 1.71
C SER A 136 -18.67 -0.46 1.62
N ARG A 137 -18.87 -1.07 0.44
CA ARG A 137 -19.74 -2.22 0.29
C ARG A 137 -19.14 -3.42 1.09
N LYS A 138 -19.98 -4.16 1.80
CA LYS A 138 -19.55 -5.41 2.47
C LYS A 138 -19.00 -6.38 1.42
N ARG A 139 -18.02 -7.19 1.81
CA ARG A 139 -17.53 -8.31 0.99
C ARG A 139 -18.64 -9.38 0.86
N ARG A 140 -18.59 -10.13 -0.21
CA ARG A 140 -19.36 -11.37 -0.29
C ARG A 140 -18.87 -12.35 0.77
N ALA A 141 -19.74 -13.30 1.14
CA ALA A 141 -19.43 -14.21 2.24
C ALA A 141 -18.45 -15.31 1.82
N GLN A 142 -18.60 -15.82 0.62
CA GLN A 142 -17.93 -17.03 0.13
C GLN A 142 -17.03 -16.75 -1.07
N GLU A 143 -15.91 -17.46 -1.15
CA GLU A 143 -15.03 -17.45 -2.33
C GLU A 143 -15.79 -18.01 -3.55
N GLY A 144 -15.72 -17.30 -4.68
CA GLY A 144 -16.43 -17.67 -5.91
C GLY A 144 -17.88 -17.17 -6.01
N GLU A 145 -18.43 -16.58 -4.95
CA GLU A 145 -19.79 -16.00 -4.99
C GLU A 145 -19.87 -14.81 -5.97
N LEU A 146 -18.81 -14.01 -6.07
CA LEU A 146 -18.73 -12.88 -6.98
C LEU A 146 -17.28 -12.62 -7.39
N VAL A 147 -17.01 -12.63 -8.67
CA VAL A 147 -15.72 -12.26 -9.24
C VAL A 147 -15.85 -10.96 -10.02
N GLN A 148 -15.02 -9.98 -9.73
CA GLN A 148 -14.99 -8.70 -10.45
C GLN A 148 -13.96 -8.80 -11.56
N LEU A 149 -14.34 -8.45 -12.79
CA LEU A 149 -13.47 -8.36 -13.95
C LEU A 149 -13.25 -6.90 -14.33
N ASP A 150 -12.04 -6.56 -14.70
CA ASP A 150 -11.69 -5.22 -15.16
C ASP A 150 -10.37 -5.22 -15.90
N GLY A 151 -10.18 -4.19 -16.74
CA GLY A 151 -8.95 -3.92 -17.47
C GLY A 151 -8.20 -2.71 -16.89
N SER A 152 -6.89 -2.71 -17.05
CA SER A 152 -6.04 -1.60 -16.60
C SER A 152 -4.93 -1.35 -17.62
N PRO A 153 -5.11 -0.39 -18.54
CA PRO A 153 -4.02 0.07 -19.40
C PRO A 153 -2.98 0.82 -18.56
N HIS A 154 -1.71 0.48 -18.75
CA HIS A 154 -0.60 1.11 -18.02
C HIS A 154 0.74 0.87 -18.70
N HIS A 155 1.77 1.65 -18.37
CA HIS A 155 3.17 1.41 -18.73
C HIS A 155 3.77 0.33 -17.81
N TRP A 156 3.32 -0.92 -17.99
CA TRP A 156 3.73 -2.03 -17.12
C TRP A 156 5.22 -2.35 -17.19
N LEU A 157 5.84 -2.09 -18.34
CA LEU A 157 7.28 -2.27 -18.58
C LEU A 157 8.04 -0.93 -18.66
N GLU A 158 7.42 0.17 -18.24
CA GLU A 158 8.01 1.52 -18.32
C GLU A 158 8.42 1.84 -19.79
N ASP A 159 9.65 2.30 -20.01
CA ASP A 159 10.18 2.63 -21.33
C ASP A 159 10.69 1.39 -22.13
N ARG A 160 10.56 0.17 -21.57
CA ARG A 160 11.02 -1.08 -22.19
C ARG A 160 10.04 -1.62 -23.24
N ALA A 161 8.79 -1.20 -23.19
CA ALA A 161 7.77 -1.53 -24.18
C ALA A 161 6.66 -0.46 -24.20
N GLU A 162 5.88 -0.45 -25.29
CA GLU A 162 4.66 0.36 -25.38
C GLU A 162 3.66 -0.02 -24.28
N PRO A 163 2.75 0.91 -23.89
CA PRO A 163 1.71 0.62 -22.92
C PRO A 163 0.82 -0.53 -23.37
N PHE A 164 0.42 -1.38 -22.44
CA PHE A 164 -0.52 -2.47 -22.68
C PHE A 164 -1.45 -2.67 -21.50
N SER A 165 -2.48 -3.49 -21.64
CA SER A 165 -3.53 -3.67 -20.64
C SER A 165 -3.34 -4.94 -19.84
N LEU A 166 -3.52 -4.87 -18.51
CA LEU A 166 -3.71 -6.02 -17.66
C LEU A 166 -5.20 -6.26 -17.46
N LEU A 167 -5.72 -7.38 -17.90
CA LEU A 167 -7.06 -7.86 -17.54
C LEU A 167 -6.92 -8.74 -16.30
N ALA A 168 -7.76 -8.53 -15.31
CA ALA A 168 -7.71 -9.29 -14.07
C ALA A 168 -9.09 -9.64 -13.52
N ALA A 169 -9.17 -10.83 -12.92
CA ALA A 169 -10.32 -11.34 -12.18
C ALA A 169 -9.99 -11.36 -10.69
N ILE A 170 -10.76 -10.63 -9.88
CA ILE A 170 -10.60 -10.58 -8.43
C ILE A 170 -11.83 -11.15 -7.72
N ASP A 171 -11.63 -12.07 -6.79
CA ASP A 171 -12.68 -12.57 -5.92
C ASP A 171 -13.08 -11.52 -4.87
N ASP A 172 -14.37 -11.23 -4.79
CA ASP A 172 -14.91 -10.18 -3.91
C ASP A 172 -14.79 -10.54 -2.42
N ALA A 173 -14.94 -11.80 -2.07
CA ALA A 173 -14.89 -12.26 -0.69
C ALA A 173 -13.47 -12.20 -0.11
N THR A 174 -12.52 -12.71 -0.84
CA THR A 174 -11.13 -12.88 -0.37
C THR A 174 -10.19 -11.77 -0.83
N GLY A 175 -10.51 -11.07 -1.93
CA GLY A 175 -9.62 -10.14 -2.60
C GLY A 175 -8.45 -10.81 -3.32
N LYS A 176 -8.49 -12.14 -3.52
CA LYS A 176 -7.52 -12.86 -4.33
C LYS A 176 -7.65 -12.48 -5.79
N ILE A 177 -6.54 -12.36 -6.46
CA ILE A 177 -6.51 -12.42 -7.93
C ILE A 177 -6.73 -13.89 -8.30
N VAL A 178 -7.84 -14.17 -8.99
CA VAL A 178 -8.17 -15.52 -9.45
C VAL A 178 -7.34 -15.86 -10.67
N THR A 179 -7.30 -14.95 -11.62
CA THR A 179 -6.47 -15.02 -12.83
C THR A 179 -6.22 -13.63 -13.38
N ALA A 180 -5.21 -13.51 -14.23
CA ALA A 180 -4.90 -12.28 -14.95
C ALA A 180 -4.19 -12.59 -16.27
N VAL A 181 -4.29 -11.67 -17.23
CA VAL A 181 -3.61 -11.76 -18.52
C VAL A 181 -3.23 -10.38 -19.01
N PHE A 182 -2.02 -10.24 -19.53
CA PHE A 182 -1.60 -9.05 -20.25
C PHE A 182 -1.99 -9.16 -21.73
N ARG A 183 -2.60 -8.10 -22.24
CA ARG A 183 -3.04 -7.97 -23.65
C ARG A 183 -2.55 -6.64 -24.22
N PRO A 184 -2.30 -6.52 -25.54
CA PRO A 184 -1.94 -5.23 -26.13
C PRO A 184 -2.97 -4.14 -25.82
N GLN A 185 -4.26 -4.51 -25.81
CA GLN A 185 -5.38 -3.66 -25.47
C GLN A 185 -6.47 -4.47 -24.77
N GLU A 186 -7.45 -3.77 -24.20
CA GLU A 186 -8.64 -4.38 -23.64
C GLU A 186 -9.59 -4.80 -24.78
N ASP A 187 -9.80 -6.11 -24.94
CA ASP A 187 -10.59 -6.70 -26.01
C ASP A 187 -11.45 -7.88 -25.53
N THR A 188 -12.43 -8.25 -26.32
CA THR A 188 -13.35 -9.36 -26.03
C THR A 188 -12.61 -10.69 -25.91
N GLU A 189 -11.64 -10.93 -26.76
CA GLU A 189 -10.84 -12.16 -26.75
C GLU A 189 -10.04 -12.31 -25.44
N GLY A 190 -9.48 -11.20 -24.93
CA GLY A 190 -8.79 -11.20 -23.64
C GLY A 190 -9.70 -11.58 -22.48
N TYR A 191 -10.95 -11.14 -22.49
CA TYR A 191 -11.92 -11.56 -21.47
C TYR A 191 -12.37 -13.01 -21.64
N PHE A 192 -12.48 -13.54 -22.84
CA PHE A 192 -12.68 -14.97 -23.04
C PHE A 192 -11.51 -15.78 -22.51
N GLN A 193 -10.27 -15.40 -22.86
CA GLN A 193 -9.06 -16.03 -22.33
C GLN A 193 -8.99 -15.99 -20.82
N LEU A 194 -9.33 -14.83 -20.20
CA LEU A 194 -9.38 -14.66 -18.75
C LEU A 194 -10.40 -15.61 -18.10
N THR A 195 -11.61 -15.73 -18.71
CA THR A 195 -12.66 -16.59 -18.22
C THR A 195 -12.31 -18.07 -18.36
N GLU A 196 -11.74 -18.46 -19.49
CA GLU A 196 -11.25 -19.83 -19.71
C GLU A 196 -10.18 -20.22 -18.69
N GLN A 197 -9.19 -19.35 -18.47
CA GLN A 197 -8.15 -19.58 -17.47
C GLN A 197 -8.75 -19.68 -16.06
N MET A 198 -9.73 -18.84 -15.72
CA MET A 198 -10.43 -18.88 -14.45
C MET A 198 -11.17 -20.21 -14.28
N ALA A 199 -11.97 -20.62 -15.26
CA ALA A 199 -12.69 -21.88 -15.23
C ALA A 199 -11.76 -23.08 -15.03
N ARG A 200 -10.65 -23.13 -15.75
CA ARG A 200 -9.67 -24.22 -15.67
C ARG A 200 -8.87 -24.27 -14.37
N SER A 201 -8.53 -23.10 -13.78
CA SER A 201 -7.63 -23.00 -12.62
C SER A 201 -8.37 -22.96 -11.28
N ALA A 202 -9.49 -22.28 -11.22
CA ALA A 202 -10.26 -22.03 -10.00
C ALA A 202 -11.69 -22.59 -10.05
N GLY A 203 -12.21 -22.87 -11.25
CA GLY A 203 -13.59 -23.26 -11.49
C GLY A 203 -14.49 -22.08 -11.87
N ILE A 204 -15.78 -22.35 -12.04
CA ILE A 204 -16.79 -21.42 -12.52
C ILE A 204 -17.42 -20.70 -11.32
N PRO A 205 -17.32 -19.35 -11.20
CA PRO A 205 -17.96 -18.59 -10.12
C PRO A 205 -19.49 -18.49 -10.33
N MET A 206 -20.22 -18.19 -9.26
CA MET A 206 -21.68 -17.97 -9.36
C MET A 206 -22.02 -16.72 -10.18
N ALA A 207 -21.28 -15.64 -9.95
CA ALA A 207 -21.52 -14.36 -10.63
C ALA A 207 -20.24 -13.64 -11.01
N VAL A 208 -20.32 -12.90 -12.11
CA VAL A 208 -19.27 -12.01 -12.60
C VAL A 208 -19.79 -10.57 -12.62
N TYR A 209 -18.97 -9.65 -12.13
CA TYR A 209 -19.26 -8.23 -12.05
C TYR A 209 -18.34 -7.43 -12.95
N THR A 210 -18.90 -6.77 -13.96
CA THR A 210 -18.16 -5.96 -14.93
C THR A 210 -18.69 -4.52 -14.97
N ASP A 211 -17.98 -3.65 -15.66
CA ASP A 211 -18.53 -2.33 -16.01
C ASP A 211 -19.50 -2.43 -17.20
N ARG A 212 -19.88 -1.25 -17.73
CA ARG A 212 -20.73 -1.13 -18.89
C ARG A 212 -19.93 -0.85 -20.18
N HIS A 213 -18.71 -1.36 -20.27
CA HIS A 213 -17.94 -1.28 -21.51
C HIS A 213 -18.68 -2.02 -22.64
N MET A 214 -18.46 -1.60 -23.90
CA MET A 214 -19.15 -2.19 -25.06
C MET A 214 -18.97 -3.71 -25.20
N ILE A 215 -17.89 -4.26 -24.69
CA ILE A 215 -17.63 -5.70 -24.64
C ILE A 215 -18.71 -6.45 -23.84
N PHE A 216 -19.20 -5.83 -22.78
CA PHE A 216 -20.15 -6.41 -21.83
C PHE A 216 -21.61 -6.05 -22.12
N ARG A 217 -21.84 -4.99 -22.90
CA ARG A 217 -23.20 -4.51 -23.23
C ARG A 217 -23.65 -5.04 -24.57
N SER A 218 -24.95 -5.21 -24.66
CA SER A 218 -25.56 -5.46 -25.98
C SER A 218 -25.34 -4.26 -26.91
N PRO A 219 -25.04 -4.49 -28.18
CA PRO A 219 -25.03 -3.42 -29.18
C PRO A 219 -26.42 -2.77 -29.36
N LYS A 220 -27.51 -3.47 -28.96
CA LYS A 220 -28.89 -2.96 -28.95
C LYS A 220 -29.30 -2.69 -27.50
N ASP A 221 -29.03 -1.50 -27.00
CA ASP A 221 -29.32 -1.12 -25.59
C ASP A 221 -30.81 -0.98 -25.27
N LYS A 222 -31.65 -0.79 -26.26
CA LYS A 222 -33.11 -0.56 -26.12
C LYS A 222 -33.84 -1.37 -27.17
N LEU A 223 -34.91 -1.98 -26.75
CA LEU A 223 -35.90 -2.56 -27.66
C LEU A 223 -36.75 -1.44 -28.29
N THR A 224 -37.24 -1.67 -29.49
CA THR A 224 -38.32 -0.85 -30.02
C THR A 224 -39.61 -1.16 -29.26
N ILE A 225 -40.60 -0.24 -29.32
CA ILE A 225 -41.88 -0.46 -28.64
C ILE A 225 -42.56 -1.73 -29.15
N GLU A 226 -42.41 -2.05 -30.43
CA GLU A 226 -42.93 -3.27 -31.05
C GLU A 226 -42.28 -4.53 -30.46
N GLN A 227 -40.96 -4.51 -30.24
CA GLN A 227 -40.19 -5.60 -29.62
C GLN A 227 -40.53 -5.78 -28.14
N GLU A 228 -40.73 -4.67 -27.41
CA GLU A 228 -41.18 -4.73 -26.01
C GLU A 228 -42.58 -5.34 -25.90
N LEU A 229 -43.50 -4.96 -26.81
CA LEU A 229 -44.85 -5.53 -26.88
C LEU A 229 -44.84 -6.99 -27.31
N ALA A 230 -43.88 -7.42 -28.12
CA ALA A 230 -43.67 -8.83 -28.50
C ALA A 230 -43.03 -9.66 -27.40
N GLY A 231 -42.65 -9.08 -26.26
CA GLY A 231 -41.99 -9.76 -25.17
C GLY A 231 -40.52 -10.16 -25.43
N GLU A 232 -39.89 -9.53 -26.42
CA GLU A 232 -38.48 -9.74 -26.72
C GLU A 232 -37.60 -9.23 -25.58
N SER A 233 -36.49 -9.90 -25.32
CA SER A 233 -35.46 -9.42 -24.38
C SER A 233 -34.29 -8.78 -25.14
N VAL A 234 -33.64 -7.81 -24.52
CA VAL A 234 -32.43 -7.19 -25.09
C VAL A 234 -31.39 -8.32 -25.34
N PRO A 235 -30.88 -8.45 -26.59
CA PRO A 235 -29.91 -9.49 -26.90
C PRO A 235 -28.62 -9.29 -26.07
N LEU A 236 -28.03 -10.36 -25.61
CA LEU A 236 -26.78 -10.31 -24.86
C LEU A 236 -25.61 -9.97 -25.81
N SER A 237 -24.53 -9.37 -25.26
CA SER A 237 -23.25 -9.31 -25.97
C SER A 237 -22.69 -10.73 -26.18
N GLN A 238 -21.72 -10.89 -27.07
CA GLN A 238 -21.06 -12.20 -27.25
C GLN A 238 -20.49 -12.74 -25.94
N TYR A 239 -19.87 -11.87 -25.15
CA TYR A 239 -19.35 -12.24 -23.85
C TYR A 239 -20.47 -12.59 -22.84
N GLY A 240 -21.53 -11.80 -22.83
CA GLY A 240 -22.70 -12.09 -22.00
C GLY A 240 -23.39 -13.42 -22.35
N GLN A 241 -23.43 -13.78 -23.64
CA GLN A 241 -23.95 -15.08 -24.08
C GLN A 241 -23.09 -16.24 -23.56
N ALA A 242 -21.76 -16.13 -23.67
CA ALA A 242 -20.84 -17.14 -23.15
C ALA A 242 -20.97 -17.33 -21.62
N LEU A 243 -21.11 -16.24 -20.86
CA LEU A 243 -21.34 -16.32 -19.42
C LEU A 243 -22.65 -17.06 -19.10
N LYS A 244 -23.70 -16.79 -19.87
CA LYS A 244 -25.00 -17.46 -19.73
C LYS A 244 -24.89 -18.97 -20.01
N GLU A 245 -24.16 -19.36 -21.04
CA GLU A 245 -23.91 -20.77 -21.40
C GLU A 245 -23.13 -21.50 -20.30
N LEU A 246 -22.20 -20.79 -19.63
CA LEU A 246 -21.46 -21.31 -18.46
C LEU A 246 -22.29 -21.29 -17.16
N GLY A 247 -23.52 -20.80 -17.17
CA GLY A 247 -24.34 -20.66 -15.98
C GLY A 247 -23.90 -19.57 -15.01
N ILE A 248 -23.09 -18.60 -15.48
CA ILE A 248 -22.58 -17.51 -14.68
C ILE A 248 -23.55 -16.33 -14.74
N GLU A 249 -23.98 -15.84 -13.58
CA GLU A 249 -24.75 -14.58 -13.50
C GLU A 249 -23.87 -13.39 -13.89
N HIS A 250 -24.31 -12.63 -14.89
CA HIS A 250 -23.61 -11.42 -15.32
C HIS A 250 -24.22 -10.16 -14.71
N ILE A 251 -23.49 -9.48 -13.84
CA ILE A 251 -23.95 -8.27 -13.14
C ILE A 251 -23.18 -7.05 -13.69
N LEU A 252 -23.90 -6.14 -14.33
CA LEU A 252 -23.34 -4.88 -14.84
C LEU A 252 -23.33 -3.80 -13.76
N ALA A 253 -22.19 -3.17 -13.51
CA ALA A 253 -22.04 -2.09 -12.56
C ALA A 253 -22.85 -0.85 -12.97
N PHE A 254 -23.72 -0.37 -12.07
CA PHE A 254 -24.46 0.88 -12.30
C PHE A 254 -23.65 2.14 -11.95
N THR A 255 -22.68 2.01 -11.04
CA THR A 255 -21.87 3.14 -10.57
C THR A 255 -20.39 2.76 -10.46
N PRO A 256 -19.48 3.71 -10.73
CA PRO A 256 -18.03 3.48 -10.56
C PRO A 256 -17.66 3.06 -9.14
N GLN A 257 -18.38 3.58 -8.12
CA GLN A 257 -18.10 3.24 -6.71
C GLN A 257 -18.30 1.76 -6.39
N ALA A 258 -19.11 1.06 -7.16
CA ALA A 258 -19.35 -0.36 -7.00
C ALA A 258 -18.11 -1.22 -7.33
N LYS A 259 -17.17 -0.71 -8.14
CA LYS A 259 -15.91 -1.35 -8.54
C LYS A 259 -14.69 -0.96 -7.66
N GLY A 260 -14.87 -0.25 -6.56
CA GLY A 260 -13.78 0.28 -5.74
C GLY A 260 -12.79 -0.76 -5.16
N ARG A 261 -13.04 -2.07 -5.29
CA ARG A 261 -12.08 -3.12 -4.93
C ARG A 261 -11.11 -3.41 -6.05
N VAL A 262 -11.60 -3.60 -7.27
CA VAL A 262 -10.74 -3.83 -8.44
C VAL A 262 -9.92 -2.59 -8.75
N GLU A 263 -10.46 -1.38 -8.58
CA GLU A 263 -9.69 -0.14 -8.71
C GLU A 263 -8.51 -0.08 -7.73
N ARG A 264 -8.73 -0.44 -6.46
CA ARG A 264 -7.65 -0.52 -5.46
C ARG A 264 -6.66 -1.63 -5.75
N LEU A 265 -7.12 -2.74 -6.30
CA LEU A 265 -6.24 -3.79 -6.78
C LEU A 265 -5.29 -3.21 -7.82
N PHE A 266 -5.80 -2.63 -8.91
CA PHE A 266 -4.95 -2.09 -9.96
C PHE A 266 -4.00 -1.01 -9.47
N GLN A 267 -4.44 -0.12 -8.57
CA GLN A 267 -3.52 0.84 -7.94
C GLN A 267 -2.36 0.15 -7.21
N THR A 268 -2.63 -0.99 -6.56
CA THR A 268 -1.59 -1.78 -5.89
C THR A 268 -0.69 -2.49 -6.88
N LEU A 269 -1.27 -3.08 -7.93
CA LEU A 269 -0.52 -3.78 -8.97
C LEU A 269 0.38 -2.83 -9.75
N GLN A 270 -0.14 -1.69 -10.19
CA GLN A 270 0.64 -0.64 -10.87
C GLN A 270 1.78 -0.11 -9.99
N ASP A 271 1.55 -0.03 -8.67
CA ASP A 271 2.57 0.43 -7.73
C ASP A 271 3.69 -0.59 -7.51
N ARG A 272 3.39 -1.90 -7.65
CA ARG A 272 4.29 -3.01 -7.33
C ARG A 272 4.80 -3.78 -8.54
N TRP A 273 3.92 -4.22 -9.42
CA TRP A 273 4.28 -5.12 -10.51
C TRP A 273 5.20 -4.49 -11.55
N VAL A 274 5.11 -3.19 -11.78
CA VAL A 274 6.07 -2.45 -12.63
C VAL A 274 7.50 -2.66 -12.14
N ILE A 275 7.72 -2.59 -10.83
CA ILE A 275 9.03 -2.77 -10.21
C ILE A 275 9.43 -4.25 -10.21
N GLU A 276 8.50 -5.16 -9.87
CA GLU A 276 8.75 -6.60 -9.90
C GLU A 276 9.15 -7.08 -11.30
N LEU A 277 8.45 -6.64 -12.35
CA LEU A 277 8.77 -6.94 -13.74
C LEU A 277 10.13 -6.36 -14.16
N ARG A 278 10.50 -5.18 -13.66
CA ARG A 278 11.84 -4.60 -13.85
C ARG A 278 12.91 -5.48 -13.21
N LEU A 279 12.70 -5.90 -11.97
CA LEU A 279 13.64 -6.76 -11.24
C LEU A 279 13.79 -8.14 -11.87
N MET A 280 12.77 -8.63 -12.55
CA MET A 280 12.80 -9.89 -13.33
C MET A 280 13.43 -9.72 -14.71
N GLY A 281 13.78 -8.50 -15.14
CA GLY A 281 14.37 -8.22 -16.45
C GLY A 281 13.39 -8.40 -17.62
N VAL A 282 12.07 -8.35 -17.35
CA VAL A 282 11.02 -8.55 -18.36
C VAL A 282 10.99 -7.37 -19.33
N ALA A 283 11.03 -7.66 -20.64
CA ALA A 283 11.05 -6.67 -21.70
C ALA A 283 9.89 -6.79 -22.70
N THR A 284 9.17 -7.93 -22.72
CA THR A 284 8.08 -8.17 -23.67
C THR A 284 6.78 -8.53 -22.94
N LEU A 285 5.66 -8.38 -23.65
CA LEU A 285 4.33 -8.77 -23.15
C LEU A 285 4.24 -10.28 -22.89
N GLU A 286 4.85 -11.10 -23.73
CA GLU A 286 4.88 -12.56 -23.61
C GLU A 286 5.65 -12.98 -22.36
N GLU A 287 6.80 -12.36 -22.10
CA GLU A 287 7.57 -12.58 -20.87
C GLU A 287 6.78 -12.15 -19.63
N ALA A 288 6.08 -11.01 -19.70
CA ALA A 288 5.23 -10.53 -18.63
C ALA A 288 4.12 -11.55 -18.28
N ASN A 289 3.47 -12.12 -19.30
CA ASN A 289 2.48 -13.19 -19.11
C ASN A 289 3.08 -14.45 -18.46
N LYS A 290 4.29 -14.84 -18.81
CA LYS A 290 4.98 -15.98 -18.18
C LYS A 290 5.26 -15.73 -16.69
N CYS A 291 5.43 -14.49 -16.28
CA CYS A 291 5.68 -14.11 -14.88
C CYS A 291 4.41 -14.00 -14.04
N LEU A 292 3.21 -13.90 -14.65
CA LEU A 292 1.94 -13.68 -13.94
C LEU A 292 1.66 -14.70 -12.83
N PRO A 293 1.84 -16.02 -13.01
CA PRO A 293 1.55 -16.97 -11.95
C PRO A 293 2.33 -16.66 -10.66
N LYS A 294 3.62 -16.34 -10.77
CA LYS A 294 4.48 -15.98 -9.64
C LYS A 294 4.05 -14.66 -8.99
N LEU A 295 3.69 -13.67 -9.80
CA LEU A 295 3.23 -12.36 -9.31
C LEU A 295 1.87 -12.48 -8.59
N ILE A 296 0.95 -13.27 -9.13
CA ILE A 296 -0.37 -13.55 -8.54
C ILE A 296 -0.20 -14.28 -7.20
N GLU A 297 0.60 -15.34 -7.16
CA GLU A 297 0.88 -16.07 -5.92
C GLU A 297 1.46 -15.16 -4.84
N LYS A 298 2.48 -14.36 -5.17
CA LYS A 298 3.09 -13.39 -4.26
C LYS A 298 2.06 -12.38 -3.77
N HIS A 299 1.25 -11.84 -4.66
CA HIS A 299 0.19 -10.89 -4.32
C HIS A 299 -0.85 -11.52 -3.39
N ASN A 300 -1.37 -12.69 -3.73
CA ASN A 300 -2.40 -13.37 -2.97
C ASN A 300 -1.92 -13.75 -1.55
N ARG A 301 -0.68 -14.22 -1.43
CA ARG A 301 -0.07 -14.50 -0.11
C ARG A 301 -0.02 -13.27 0.79
N MET A 302 0.19 -12.07 0.22
CA MET A 302 0.37 -10.83 0.98
C MET A 302 -0.93 -10.10 1.29
N PHE A 303 -1.91 -10.15 0.39
CA PHE A 303 -3.08 -9.26 0.43
C PHE A 303 -4.42 -9.97 0.53
N ALA A 304 -4.47 -11.28 0.29
CA ALA A 304 -5.70 -12.01 0.44
C ALA A 304 -6.14 -12.12 1.90
N VAL A 305 -7.45 -12.14 2.10
CA VAL A 305 -8.06 -12.30 3.41
C VAL A 305 -8.94 -13.55 3.43
N ALA A 306 -9.14 -14.14 4.60
CA ALA A 306 -10.05 -15.25 4.74
C ALA A 306 -11.50 -14.81 4.46
N PRO A 307 -12.30 -15.59 3.73
CA PRO A 307 -13.72 -15.33 3.55
C PRO A 307 -14.45 -15.50 4.88
N SER A 308 -15.60 -14.85 5.05
CA SER A 308 -16.41 -14.98 6.26
C SER A 308 -17.08 -16.37 6.38
N ASP A 309 -17.36 -17.00 5.26
CA ASP A 309 -17.81 -18.40 5.17
C ASP A 309 -16.78 -19.19 4.34
N LYS A 310 -16.26 -20.26 4.90
CA LYS A 310 -15.22 -21.10 4.29
C LYS A 310 -15.71 -21.98 3.13
N ARG A 311 -17.03 -22.13 2.97
CA ARG A 311 -17.61 -22.82 1.81
C ARG A 311 -17.28 -22.06 0.53
N LYS A 312 -17.11 -22.77 -0.56
CA LYS A 312 -16.83 -22.17 -1.87
C LYS A 312 -18.08 -22.23 -2.75
N CYS A 313 -18.34 -21.16 -3.45
CA CYS A 313 -19.38 -21.06 -4.46
C CYS A 313 -18.77 -21.17 -5.86
N ILE A 314 -18.10 -22.29 -6.12
CA ILE A 314 -17.37 -22.56 -7.35
C ILE A 314 -17.85 -23.90 -7.89
N HIS A 315 -18.27 -23.93 -9.16
CA HIS A 315 -18.65 -25.14 -9.86
C HIS A 315 -17.46 -25.69 -10.63
N PRO A 316 -17.34 -27.02 -10.79
CA PRO A 316 -16.37 -27.61 -11.70
C PRO A 316 -16.64 -27.13 -13.13
N PRO A 317 -15.60 -27.02 -13.98
CA PRO A 317 -15.74 -26.63 -15.38
C PRO A 317 -16.47 -27.68 -16.21
#